data_2282dfbd98de148a31872ab8c9b9e050
#
_entry.id   2282dfbd98de148a31872ab8c9b9e050
#
_cell.length_a   1.000
_cell.length_b   1.000
_cell.length_c   1.000
_cell.angle_alpha   90.00
_cell.angle_beta   90.00
_cell.angle_gamma   90.00
#
_symmetry.space_group_name_H-M   'P 1'
#
loop_
_entity.id
_entity.type
_entity.pdbx_description
1 polymer ?
#
loop_
_entity_poly.entity_id
_entity_poly.type
_entity_poly.pdbx_seq_one_letter_code
_entity_poly.pdbx_strand_id
1 'polypeptide(L)'
;RSDQNASENDVPIHDGNWYSYSKVRSEPYIELRLNNYLIIRSTHKPKPFIFEKGLISQVGNFDYIDVACGIYKDLIEGDAQGIYNVGTELKTMYDLGKQTKDDVEPTNVKFYDTMPLDVSMNLDKLKRFYDKK
;
A
#
# COMPACT_ATOMS: atom_id res chain seq x y z
N ARG A 1 3.07 6.80 10.08
CA ARG A 1 4.52 6.89 10.09
C ARG A 1 5.00 7.56 8.82
N SER A 2 5.82 8.58 8.97
CA SER A 2 6.40 9.29 7.83
C SER A 2 7.68 8.66 7.32
N ASP A 3 8.13 7.59 7.97
CA ASP A 3 9.37 6.92 7.63
C ASP A 3 9.24 6.17 6.32
N GLN A 4 10.30 6.26 5.57
CA GLN A 4 10.44 5.57 4.30
C GLN A 4 10.74 4.11 4.51
N ASN A 5 10.27 3.28 3.55
CA ASN A 5 10.67 1.88 3.48
C ASN A 5 10.28 1.10 4.75
N ALA A 6 9.10 1.35 5.28
CA ALA A 6 8.61 0.68 6.49
C ALA A 6 8.44 -0.82 6.24
N SER A 7 8.96 -1.64 7.16
CA SER A 7 8.85 -3.10 7.07
C SER A 7 7.62 -3.63 7.83
N GLU A 8 7.33 -4.91 7.66
CA GLU A 8 6.23 -5.58 8.39
C GLU A 8 6.43 -5.57 9.90
N ASN A 9 7.68 -5.44 10.35
CA ASN A 9 8.01 -5.39 11.79
C ASN A 9 7.83 -4.01 12.40
N ASP A 10 7.67 -2.98 11.58
CA ASP A 10 7.42 -1.63 12.08
C ASP A 10 6.01 -1.51 12.62
N VAL A 11 5.86 -0.79 13.72
CA VAL A 11 4.55 -0.55 14.33
C VAL A 11 3.76 0.43 13.48
N PRO A 12 2.58 0.05 12.99
CA PRO A 12 1.75 1.00 12.23
C PRO A 12 1.27 2.15 13.09
N ILE A 13 1.22 3.34 12.52
CA ILE A 13 0.61 4.51 13.16
C ILE A 13 -0.48 5.06 12.24
N HIS A 14 -1.58 5.49 12.86
CA HIS A 14 -2.66 6.14 12.11
C HIS A 14 -2.36 7.63 11.93
N ASP A 15 -2.97 8.23 10.93
CA ASP A 15 -2.80 9.64 10.58
C ASP A 15 -3.85 10.55 11.20
N GLY A 16 -4.44 10.13 12.32
CA GLY A 16 -5.35 10.96 13.10
C GLY A 16 -6.81 10.91 12.68
N ASN A 17 -7.23 9.94 11.86
CA ASN A 17 -8.62 9.79 11.45
C ASN A 17 -9.17 8.40 11.82
N TRP A 18 -10.50 8.27 11.80
CA TRP A 18 -11.16 7.01 12.19
C TRP A 18 -10.84 5.86 11.25
N TYR A 19 -10.66 6.14 9.97
CA TYR A 19 -10.32 5.10 9.00
C TYR A 19 -8.97 4.46 9.32
N SER A 20 -7.91 5.28 9.45
CA SER A 20 -6.56 4.80 9.78
C SER A 20 -6.52 4.11 11.13
N TYR A 21 -7.23 4.67 12.13
CA TYR A 21 -7.34 4.07 13.46
C TYR A 21 -7.95 2.66 13.38
N SER A 22 -9.05 2.50 12.63
CA SER A 22 -9.70 1.19 12.50
C SER A 22 -8.80 0.14 11.85
N LYS A 23 -8.01 0.55 10.86
CA LYS A 23 -7.07 -0.35 10.19
C LYS A 23 -5.93 -0.77 11.11
N VAL A 24 -5.37 0.15 11.88
CA VAL A 24 -4.32 -0.17 12.87
C VAL A 24 -4.84 -1.12 13.93
N ARG A 25 -6.08 -0.92 14.40
CA ARG A 25 -6.69 -1.75 15.44
C ARG A 25 -7.08 -3.15 14.97
N SER A 26 -7.41 -3.32 13.70
CA SER A 26 -7.86 -4.62 13.19
C SER A 26 -6.76 -5.66 13.15
N GLU A 27 -5.51 -5.26 12.93
CA GLU A 27 -4.39 -6.19 12.85
C GLU A 27 -4.16 -6.97 14.17
N PRO A 28 -3.94 -6.32 15.32
CA PRO A 28 -3.76 -7.06 16.55
C PRO A 28 -4.99 -7.88 16.95
N TYR A 29 -6.18 -7.42 16.60
CA TYR A 29 -7.40 -8.19 16.84
C TYR A 29 -7.35 -9.55 16.11
N ILE A 30 -6.94 -9.55 14.85
CA ILE A 30 -6.79 -10.77 14.06
C ILE A 30 -5.68 -11.65 14.63
N GLU A 31 -4.52 -11.07 14.93
CA GLU A 31 -3.37 -11.79 15.47
C GLU A 31 -3.67 -12.51 16.78
N LEU A 32 -4.47 -11.87 17.63
CA LEU A 32 -4.83 -12.44 18.93
C LEU A 32 -5.86 -13.57 18.86
N ARG A 33 -6.66 -13.61 17.78
CA ARG A 33 -7.80 -14.53 17.68
C ARG A 33 -7.60 -15.67 16.69
N LEU A 34 -6.68 -15.54 15.75
CA LEU A 34 -6.48 -16.55 14.72
C LEU A 34 -5.05 -17.08 14.76
N ASN A 35 -4.92 -18.40 14.63
CA ASN A 35 -3.62 -19.05 14.53
C ASN A 35 -3.03 -18.94 13.13
N ASN A 36 -3.89 -19.02 12.13
CA ASN A 36 -3.51 -18.91 10.72
C ASN A 36 -4.19 -17.70 10.12
N TYR A 37 -3.42 -16.75 9.62
CA TYR A 37 -3.95 -15.54 9.00
C TYR A 37 -2.97 -14.97 7.98
N LEU A 38 -3.51 -14.20 7.07
CA LEU A 38 -2.73 -13.38 6.13
C LEU A 38 -3.25 -11.96 6.21
N ILE A 39 -2.40 -11.05 6.67
CA ILE A 39 -2.68 -9.61 6.71
C ILE A 39 -1.87 -8.95 5.59
N ILE A 40 -2.56 -8.26 4.71
CA ILE A 40 -1.93 -7.55 3.59
C ILE A 40 -2.01 -6.05 3.84
N ARG A 41 -0.84 -5.41 3.89
CA ARG A 41 -0.72 -3.95 3.94
C ARG A 41 -0.43 -3.45 2.55
N SER A 42 -1.34 -2.70 1.99
CA SER A 42 -1.29 -2.33 0.58
C SER A 42 -2.04 -1.03 0.34
N THR A 43 -1.66 -0.33 -0.70
CA THR A 43 -2.39 0.82 -1.22
C THR A 43 -2.60 0.62 -2.72
N HIS A 44 -3.86 0.72 -3.16
CA HIS A 44 -4.19 0.53 -4.56
C HIS A 44 -5.20 1.58 -5.02
N LYS A 45 -5.31 1.73 -6.33
CA LYS A 45 -6.23 2.66 -6.96
C LYS A 45 -7.04 1.93 -8.03
N PRO A 46 -8.26 2.39 -8.30
CA PRO A 46 -9.03 1.85 -9.42
C PRO A 46 -8.38 2.22 -10.74
N LYS A 47 -8.58 1.39 -11.73
CA LYS A 47 -8.09 1.59 -13.10
C LYS A 47 -9.27 1.85 -14.03
N PRO A 48 -9.22 2.91 -14.86
CA PRO A 48 -8.18 3.93 -14.97
C PRO A 48 -8.17 4.88 -13.77
N PHE A 49 -7.11 5.69 -13.67
CA PHE A 49 -6.97 6.71 -12.64
C PHE A 49 -8.13 7.71 -12.72
N ILE A 50 -8.82 7.94 -11.58
CA ILE A 50 -10.07 8.69 -11.56
C ILE A 50 -9.92 10.18 -11.20
N PHE A 51 -8.75 10.57 -10.69
CA PHE A 51 -8.53 11.94 -10.22
C PHE A 51 -7.98 12.81 -11.36
N GLU A 52 -8.31 14.09 -11.33
CA GLU A 52 -7.80 15.05 -12.31
C GLU A 52 -6.33 15.40 -12.08
N LYS A 53 -5.89 15.32 -10.81
CA LYS A 53 -4.55 15.71 -10.40
C LYS A 53 -3.88 14.57 -9.64
N GLY A 54 -2.58 14.45 -9.81
CA GLY A 54 -1.75 13.50 -9.10
C GLY A 54 -0.66 14.22 -8.32
N LEU A 55 -0.45 13.80 -7.06
CA LEU A 55 0.59 14.40 -6.23
C LEU A 55 1.98 13.98 -6.72
N ILE A 56 2.82 14.97 -6.99
CA ILE A 56 4.24 14.75 -7.32
C ILE A 56 5.09 14.60 -6.06
N SER A 57 4.56 14.97 -4.90
CA SER A 57 5.24 14.90 -3.61
C SER A 57 4.91 13.65 -2.81
N GLN A 58 3.90 12.89 -3.22
CA GLN A 58 3.55 11.63 -2.56
C GLN A 58 4.23 10.46 -3.26
N VAL A 59 5.05 9.73 -2.52
CA VAL A 59 5.77 8.55 -3.04
C VAL A 59 5.34 7.29 -2.30
N GLY A 60 5.30 6.20 -3.02
CA GLY A 60 4.92 4.92 -2.44
C GLY A 60 5.08 3.76 -3.43
N ASN A 61 4.74 2.58 -2.95
CA ASN A 61 4.76 1.34 -3.74
C ASN A 61 3.36 0.94 -4.17
N PHE A 62 2.48 1.92 -4.33
CA PHE A 62 1.09 1.73 -4.75
C PHE A 62 1.00 1.36 -6.22
N ASP A 63 -0.10 0.72 -6.59
CA ASP A 63 -0.39 0.36 -7.96
C ASP A 63 -1.90 0.26 -8.17
N TYR A 64 -2.32 -0.14 -9.35
CA TYR A 64 -3.73 -0.36 -9.65
C TYR A 64 -4.22 -1.65 -9.02
N ILE A 65 -5.54 -1.71 -8.79
CA ILE A 65 -6.18 -2.84 -8.11
C ILE A 65 -5.97 -4.17 -8.85
N ASP A 66 -5.93 -4.16 -10.16
CA ASP A 66 -5.73 -5.39 -10.95
C ASP A 66 -4.34 -6.00 -10.69
N VAL A 67 -3.31 -5.16 -10.63
CA VAL A 67 -1.94 -5.59 -10.30
C VAL A 67 -1.88 -6.10 -8.87
N ALA A 68 -2.44 -5.34 -7.92
CA ALA A 68 -2.46 -5.72 -6.51
C ALA A 68 -3.19 -7.06 -6.29
N CYS A 69 -4.33 -7.26 -6.95
CA CYS A 69 -5.10 -8.49 -6.83
C CYS A 69 -4.33 -9.72 -7.34
N GLY A 70 -3.51 -9.55 -8.38
CA GLY A 70 -2.63 -10.62 -8.85
C GLY A 70 -1.67 -11.09 -7.76
N ILE A 71 -1.08 -10.15 -7.04
CA ILE A 71 -0.17 -10.44 -5.94
C ILE A 71 -0.92 -11.09 -4.76
N TYR A 72 -2.11 -10.57 -4.42
CA TYR A 72 -2.94 -11.15 -3.36
C TYR A 72 -3.27 -12.62 -3.67
N LYS A 73 -3.65 -12.89 -4.90
CA LYS A 73 -3.95 -14.25 -5.35
C LYS A 73 -2.73 -15.16 -5.17
N ASP A 74 -1.56 -14.71 -5.58
CA ASP A 74 -0.33 -15.49 -5.46
C ASP A 74 -0.01 -15.82 -3.99
N LEU A 75 -0.19 -14.86 -3.09
CA LEU A 75 0.03 -15.06 -1.66
C LEU A 75 -0.96 -16.08 -1.09
N ILE A 76 -2.23 -16.00 -1.46
CA ILE A 76 -3.27 -16.92 -0.99
C ILE A 76 -3.00 -18.34 -1.50
N GLU A 77 -2.73 -18.48 -2.79
CA GLU A 77 -2.48 -19.78 -3.40
C GLU A 77 -1.18 -20.43 -2.92
N GLY A 78 -0.20 -19.59 -2.57
CA GLY A 78 1.08 -20.03 -1.99
C GLY A 78 1.03 -20.27 -0.49
N ASP A 79 -0.15 -20.18 0.12
CA ASP A 79 -0.37 -20.39 1.56
C ASP A 79 0.51 -19.50 2.43
N ALA A 80 0.68 -18.25 2.02
CA ALA A 80 1.45 -17.28 2.79
C ALA A 80 0.77 -16.97 4.13
N GLN A 81 1.57 -16.84 5.19
CA GLN A 81 1.09 -16.61 6.55
C GLN A 81 1.74 -15.35 7.14
N GLY A 82 0.98 -14.67 8.00
CA GLY A 82 1.48 -13.49 8.71
C GLY A 82 1.17 -12.19 7.99
N ILE A 83 2.04 -11.20 8.15
CA ILE A 83 1.85 -9.85 7.61
C ILE A 83 2.78 -9.68 6.40
N TYR A 84 2.21 -9.20 5.29
CA TYR A 84 2.96 -8.88 4.08
C TYR A 84 2.68 -7.46 3.62
N ASN A 85 3.73 -6.69 3.39
CA ASN A 85 3.64 -5.48 2.58
C ASN A 85 3.51 -5.88 1.12
N VAL A 86 2.52 -5.34 0.44
CA VAL A 86 2.27 -5.64 -0.98
C VAL A 86 2.27 -4.36 -1.78
N GLY A 87 3.09 -4.33 -2.79
CA GLY A 87 3.23 -3.19 -3.69
C GLY A 87 4.15 -3.51 -4.85
N THR A 88 4.44 -2.49 -5.63
CA THR A 88 5.33 -2.57 -6.79
C THR A 88 6.46 -1.55 -6.65
N GLU A 89 7.11 -1.18 -7.74
CA GLU A 89 8.22 -0.23 -7.70
C GLU A 89 7.80 1.14 -7.17
N LEU A 90 8.72 1.83 -6.54
CA LEU A 90 8.50 3.16 -5.97
C LEU A 90 8.13 4.16 -7.08
N LYS A 91 7.09 4.93 -6.86
CA LYS A 91 6.60 5.93 -7.81
C LYS A 91 5.84 7.03 -7.09
N THR A 92 5.63 8.16 -7.77
CA THR A 92 4.71 9.19 -7.28
C THR A 92 3.27 8.86 -7.69
N MET A 93 2.31 9.46 -6.99
CA MET A 93 0.90 9.30 -7.38
C MET A 93 0.64 9.87 -8.79
N TYR A 94 1.35 10.94 -9.14
CA TYR A 94 1.29 11.49 -10.49
C TYR A 94 1.76 10.49 -11.53
N ASP A 95 2.88 9.80 -11.28
CA ASP A 95 3.40 8.79 -12.20
C ASP A 95 2.40 7.66 -12.40
N LEU A 96 1.77 7.21 -11.32
CA LEU A 96 0.74 6.18 -11.40
C LEU A 96 -0.43 6.64 -12.29
N GLY A 97 -0.91 7.86 -12.06
CA GLY A 97 -2.02 8.40 -12.83
C GLY A 97 -1.72 8.50 -14.33
N LYS A 98 -0.51 8.91 -14.67
CA LYS A 98 -0.10 9.06 -16.08
C LYS A 98 -0.04 7.73 -16.84
N GLN A 99 0.01 6.61 -16.15
CA GLN A 99 -0.01 5.30 -16.84
C GLN A 99 -1.33 5.02 -17.56
N THR A 100 -2.44 5.54 -17.04
CA THR A 100 -3.78 5.24 -17.58
C THR A 100 -4.61 6.48 -17.93
N LYS A 101 -4.13 7.69 -17.65
CA LYS A 101 -4.86 8.93 -17.87
C LYS A 101 -3.88 10.02 -18.30
N ASP A 102 -3.86 10.31 -19.59
CA ASP A 102 -2.87 11.22 -20.19
C ASP A 102 -3.00 12.67 -19.72
N ASP A 103 -4.20 13.09 -19.33
CA ASP A 103 -4.50 14.48 -18.95
C ASP A 103 -4.41 14.74 -17.44
N VAL A 104 -3.81 13.82 -16.67
CA VAL A 104 -3.54 14.05 -15.26
C VAL A 104 -2.56 15.21 -15.09
N GLU A 105 -2.92 16.17 -14.24
CA GLU A 105 -2.08 17.32 -13.95
C GLU A 105 -1.29 17.10 -12.65
N PRO A 106 -0.02 17.54 -12.59
CA PRO A 106 0.77 17.44 -11.37
C PRO A 106 0.30 18.46 -10.34
N THR A 107 0.37 18.09 -9.06
CA THR A 107 0.06 18.99 -7.95
C THR A 107 0.91 18.67 -6.73
N ASN A 108 1.16 19.70 -5.89
CA ASN A 108 1.76 19.54 -4.57
C ASN A 108 0.74 19.77 -3.45
N VAL A 109 -0.50 20.06 -3.79
CA VAL A 109 -1.54 20.38 -2.81
C VAL A 109 -2.15 19.09 -2.28
N LYS A 110 -1.99 18.83 -0.97
CA LYS A 110 -2.61 17.68 -0.31
C LYS A 110 -4.14 17.81 -0.35
N PHE A 111 -4.81 16.67 -0.47
CA PHE A 111 -6.27 16.63 -0.45
C PHE A 111 -6.82 16.84 0.96
N TYR A 112 -6.04 16.52 1.99
CA TYR A 112 -6.35 16.79 3.40
C TYR A 112 -5.06 16.91 4.21
N ASP A 113 -5.09 17.64 5.34
CA ASP A 113 -3.89 18.04 6.07
C ASP A 113 -3.07 16.87 6.61
N THR A 114 -3.72 15.80 7.07
CA THR A 114 -3.04 14.64 7.64
C THR A 114 -2.58 13.62 6.60
N MET A 115 -2.73 13.93 5.31
CA MET A 115 -2.34 13.03 4.23
C MET A 115 -0.82 12.76 4.26
N PRO A 116 -0.40 11.49 4.39
CA PRO A 116 1.03 11.18 4.39
C PRO A 116 1.62 11.33 2.99
N LEU A 117 2.84 11.86 2.91
CA LEU A 117 3.55 12.04 1.64
C LEU A 117 4.45 10.87 1.31
N ASP A 118 5.00 10.20 2.32
CA ASP A 118 5.83 9.02 2.09
C ASP A 118 5.10 7.79 2.63
N VAL A 119 4.59 6.99 1.71
CA VAL A 119 3.91 5.72 2.02
C VAL A 119 4.68 4.53 1.45
N SER A 120 5.97 4.70 1.25
CA SER A 120 6.83 3.63 0.77
C SER A 120 6.92 2.48 1.78
N MET A 121 7.11 1.29 1.25
CA MET A 121 7.17 0.05 2.03
C MET A 121 8.40 -0.75 1.67
N ASN A 122 8.92 -1.48 2.65
CA ASN A 122 9.94 -2.50 2.37
C ASN A 122 9.24 -3.75 1.82
N LEU A 123 9.63 -4.18 0.65
CA LEU A 123 9.04 -5.33 -0.06
C LEU A 123 9.93 -6.57 -0.05
N ASP A 124 10.95 -6.62 0.79
CA ASP A 124 11.89 -7.74 0.82
C ASP A 124 11.21 -9.07 1.16
N LYS A 125 10.26 -9.04 2.08
CA LYS A 125 9.50 -10.25 2.44
C LYS A 125 8.69 -10.78 1.26
N LEU A 126 8.05 -9.90 0.50
CA LEU A 126 7.31 -10.26 -0.70
C LEU A 126 8.26 -10.83 -1.76
N LYS A 127 9.42 -10.22 -1.96
CA LYS A 127 10.43 -10.71 -2.89
C LYS A 127 10.90 -12.11 -2.52
N ARG A 128 11.16 -12.36 -1.24
CA ARG A 128 11.54 -13.70 -0.77
C ARG A 128 10.47 -14.74 -1.01
N PHE A 129 9.20 -14.34 -0.87
CA PHE A 129 8.08 -15.23 -1.20
C PHE A 129 8.13 -15.68 -2.67
N TYR A 130 8.35 -14.74 -3.59
CA TYR A 130 8.45 -15.07 -5.01
C TYR A 130 9.70 -15.88 -5.34
N ASP A 131 10.81 -15.60 -4.68
CA ASP A 131 12.07 -16.32 -4.93
C ASP A 131 12.02 -17.79 -4.52
N LYS A 132 11.12 -18.16 -3.62
CA LYS A 132 10.93 -19.56 -3.17
C LYS A 132 10.01 -20.37 -4.06
N LYS A 133 9.40 -19.77 -5.04
CA LYS A 133 8.48 -20.45 -5.94
C LYS A 133 9.20 -21.27 -7.00
#